data_28f379c10fc8c9cb89ac28845995c45f
#
_entry.id   28f379c10fc8c9cb89ac28845995c45f
#
_cell.length_a   1.000
_cell.length_b   1.000
_cell.length_c   1.000
_cell.angle_alpha   90.00
_cell.angle_beta   90.00
_cell.angle_gamma   90.00
#
_symmetry.space_group_name_H-M   'P 1'
#
loop_
_entity.id
_entity.type
_entity.pdbx_description
1 polymer ?
#
loop_
_entity_poly.entity_id
_entity_poly.type
_entity_poly.pdbx_seq_one_letter_code
_entity_poly.pdbx_strand_id
1 'polypeptide(L)'
;MVFMIPLLGFVGLVVDLGHAYYTQRSLQASADAAALAGAAQLPDPTSALATAKLYGAAPGEKNARANVSNVTETVTTRCASSLAGCYPSNVITVKETGKVSTPFLGIFGVSNLSITAQGSACGPCGGRPVDLVLVYDRTLSMCMDFYGNQDPSCAKLNNARAGMETLLSTLDPKQDKVGLVVLPPATSTSSRCTAPPLSVYDSKTAAWLLVPLTSQYQLANRNLDHNSLLVSTIDCLPAAGDTAYANAIDAAQAEIAKDGRSNADHVIVFFTDGAANTGPSYYPQSSPYRQQPCHQGVTSAGLAKAAGTTIYSIGYTLNGMGGSAERCLAQSYNGPDEQPTITAYDAVSEIASSASTFFNQPAAGSLQTIFAQVGADVTGPRLISDDTP
;
A
#
# COMPACT_ATOMS: atom_id res chain seq x y z
N MET A 1 55.27 20.93 37.76
CA MET A 1 54.14 21.79 37.35
C MET A 1 54.02 21.97 35.83
N VAL A 2 55.10 21.99 35.07
CA VAL A 2 55.09 22.24 33.60
C VAL A 2 54.36 21.18 32.77
N PHE A 3 54.30 19.90 33.21
CA PHE A 3 53.60 18.81 32.49
C PHE A 3 52.10 18.68 32.77
N MET A 4 51.58 19.33 33.80
CA MET A 4 50.15 19.24 34.17
C MET A 4 49.25 20.04 33.23
N ILE A 5 49.72 21.19 32.71
CA ILE A 5 48.89 22.04 31.83
C ILE A 5 48.65 21.37 30.48
N PRO A 6 49.65 20.82 29.74
CA PRO A 6 49.40 20.08 28.51
C PRO A 6 48.59 18.81 28.72
N LEU A 7 48.74 18.11 29.85
CA LEU A 7 47.93 16.92 30.16
C LEU A 7 46.45 17.27 30.33
N LEU A 8 46.14 18.36 31.09
CA LEU A 8 44.76 18.83 31.26
C LEU A 8 44.14 19.30 29.95
N GLY A 9 44.96 19.99 29.10
CA GLY A 9 44.51 20.36 27.75
C GLY A 9 44.17 19.17 26.87
N PHE A 10 44.98 18.12 26.92
CA PHE A 10 44.74 16.90 26.18
C PHE A 10 43.47 16.14 26.66
N VAL A 11 43.27 16.03 27.99
CA VAL A 11 42.07 15.43 28.56
C VAL A 11 40.84 16.24 28.17
N GLY A 12 40.90 17.55 28.20
CA GLY A 12 39.77 18.42 27.77
C GLY A 12 39.42 18.23 26.28
N LEU A 13 40.44 18.12 25.42
CA LEU A 13 40.24 17.83 23.99
C LEU A 13 39.50 16.47 23.78
N VAL A 14 39.93 15.43 24.49
CA VAL A 14 39.29 14.10 24.39
C VAL A 14 37.83 14.16 24.83
N VAL A 15 37.51 14.91 25.89
CA VAL A 15 36.13 15.08 26.38
C VAL A 15 35.27 15.82 25.35
N ASP A 16 35.75 16.94 24.78
CA ASP A 16 35.00 17.71 23.80
C ASP A 16 34.76 16.90 22.50
N LEU A 17 35.78 16.19 22.00
CA LEU A 17 35.64 15.32 20.82
C LEU A 17 34.72 14.14 21.08
N GLY A 18 34.81 13.53 22.27
CA GLY A 18 33.92 12.44 22.67
C GLY A 18 32.46 12.91 22.75
N HIS A 19 32.21 14.10 23.32
CA HIS A 19 30.91 14.72 23.37
C HIS A 19 30.36 15.03 21.95
N ALA A 20 31.20 15.64 21.09
CA ALA A 20 30.82 15.91 19.70
C ALA A 20 30.49 14.64 18.92
N TYR A 21 31.30 13.58 19.06
CA TYR A 21 31.03 12.28 18.43
C TYR A 21 29.72 11.66 18.90
N TYR A 22 29.48 11.62 20.21
CA TYR A 22 28.22 11.09 20.77
C TYR A 22 27.01 11.88 20.26
N THR A 23 27.12 13.21 20.24
CA THR A 23 26.07 14.10 19.76
C THR A 23 25.80 13.91 18.26
N GLN A 24 26.85 13.72 17.44
CA GLN A 24 26.71 13.43 16.02
C GLN A 24 25.99 12.10 15.79
N ARG A 25 26.29 11.05 16.59
CA ARG A 25 25.58 9.78 16.54
C ARG A 25 24.09 9.94 16.89
N SER A 26 23.79 10.77 17.87
CA SER A 26 22.41 11.08 18.24
C SER A 26 21.67 11.86 17.14
N LEU A 27 22.36 12.79 16.46
CA LEU A 27 21.80 13.53 15.33
C LEU A 27 21.57 12.58 14.13
N GLN A 28 22.49 11.63 13.88
CA GLN A 28 22.30 10.60 12.84
C GLN A 28 21.06 9.77 13.10
N ALA A 29 20.85 9.31 14.34
CA ALA A 29 19.65 8.57 14.69
C ALA A 29 18.36 9.39 14.49
N SER A 30 18.42 10.72 14.65
CA SER A 30 17.29 11.60 14.34
C SER A 30 17.03 11.66 12.83
N ALA A 31 18.08 11.92 12.04
CA ALA A 31 17.96 11.99 10.58
C ALA A 31 17.43 10.66 9.98
N ASP A 32 17.92 9.52 10.48
CA ASP A 32 17.46 8.20 10.08
C ASP A 32 15.98 7.97 10.43
N ALA A 33 15.57 8.35 11.65
CA ALA A 33 14.19 8.22 12.10
C ALA A 33 13.24 9.14 11.31
N ALA A 34 13.68 10.38 11.04
CA ALA A 34 12.93 11.33 10.21
C ALA A 34 12.79 10.84 8.77
N ALA A 35 13.87 10.29 8.19
CA ALA A 35 13.83 9.70 6.86
C ALA A 35 12.87 8.51 6.77
N LEU A 36 12.91 7.58 7.75
CA LEU A 36 11.99 6.44 7.81
C LEU A 36 10.53 6.88 7.98
N ALA A 37 10.27 7.85 8.87
CA ALA A 37 8.92 8.37 9.08
C ALA A 37 8.37 9.06 7.83
N GLY A 38 9.19 9.84 7.12
CA GLY A 38 8.81 10.44 5.86
C GLY A 38 8.63 9.41 4.74
N ALA A 39 9.49 8.41 4.66
CA ALA A 39 9.41 7.34 3.67
C ALA A 39 8.11 6.53 3.77
N ALA A 40 7.55 6.38 4.97
CA ALA A 40 6.25 5.74 5.20
C ALA A 40 5.07 6.49 4.57
N GLN A 41 5.25 7.74 4.16
CA GLN A 41 4.22 8.56 3.49
C GLN A 41 4.40 8.62 1.97
N LEU A 42 5.50 8.06 1.45
CA LEU A 42 5.69 7.96 0.00
C LEU A 42 4.65 6.99 -0.59
N PRO A 43 4.13 7.25 -1.79
CA PRO A 43 4.63 8.18 -2.80
C PRO A 43 4.15 9.63 -2.69
N ASP A 44 3.36 10.03 -1.68
CA ASP A 44 2.94 11.43 -1.52
C ASP A 44 4.11 12.29 -0.98
N PRO A 45 4.77 13.12 -1.83
CA PRO A 45 5.91 13.91 -1.40
C PRO A 45 5.54 14.99 -0.39
N THR A 46 4.31 15.52 -0.42
CA THR A 46 3.86 16.58 0.49
C THR A 46 3.76 16.04 1.92
N SER A 47 3.05 14.93 2.09
CA SER A 47 2.93 14.24 3.38
C SER A 47 4.28 13.70 3.86
N ALA A 48 5.11 13.19 2.96
CA ALA A 48 6.45 12.70 3.28
C ALA A 48 7.36 13.81 3.85
N LEU A 49 7.42 14.97 3.18
CA LEU A 49 8.20 16.11 3.66
C LEU A 49 7.69 16.64 5.01
N ALA A 50 6.37 16.73 5.19
CA ALA A 50 5.77 17.22 6.44
C ALA A 50 6.05 16.25 7.61
N THR A 51 5.90 14.93 7.36
CA THR A 51 6.13 13.90 8.38
C THR A 51 7.61 13.80 8.75
N ALA A 52 8.53 13.85 7.78
CA ALA A 52 9.97 13.85 8.05
C ALA A 52 10.35 15.02 8.97
N LYS A 53 9.92 16.24 8.66
CA LYS A 53 10.15 17.41 9.51
C LYS A 53 9.60 17.26 10.91
N LEU A 54 8.41 16.67 11.08
CA LEU A 54 7.82 16.42 12.40
C LEU A 54 8.71 15.53 13.27
N TYR A 55 9.47 14.63 12.67
CA TYR A 55 10.37 13.68 13.34
C TYR A 55 11.84 14.13 13.37
N GLY A 56 12.17 15.33 12.89
CA GLY A 56 13.51 15.89 12.89
C GLY A 56 14.02 16.31 14.26
N ALA A 57 15.25 16.86 14.28
CA ALA A 57 15.95 17.31 15.49
C ALA A 57 15.79 18.82 15.76
N ALA A 58 15.10 19.58 14.90
CA ALA A 58 14.91 21.01 15.11
C ALA A 58 14.06 21.31 16.37
N PRO A 59 14.21 22.49 16.98
CA PRO A 59 13.42 22.84 18.16
C PRO A 59 11.91 22.75 17.93
N GLY A 60 11.23 21.98 18.75
CA GLY A 60 9.79 21.73 18.66
C GLY A 60 9.41 20.44 17.90
N GLU A 61 10.36 19.78 17.28
CA GLU A 61 10.17 18.49 16.61
C GLU A 61 10.36 17.31 17.58
N LYS A 62 9.92 16.11 17.18
CA LYS A 62 9.87 14.93 18.07
C LYS A 62 11.25 14.45 18.52
N ASN A 63 12.28 14.63 17.70
CA ASN A 63 13.66 14.22 18.00
C ASN A 63 14.55 15.41 18.42
N ALA A 64 13.97 16.56 18.77
CA ALA A 64 14.72 17.71 19.23
C ALA A 64 15.72 17.36 20.35
N ARG A 65 16.95 17.88 20.27
CA ARG A 65 18.06 17.59 21.18
C ARG A 65 18.52 18.85 21.90
N ALA A 66 18.50 18.84 23.22
CA ALA A 66 18.90 20.00 24.06
C ALA A 66 20.38 20.32 23.95
N ASN A 67 21.22 19.36 23.58
CA ASN A 67 22.70 19.52 23.46
C ASN A 67 23.17 19.92 22.06
N VAL A 68 22.25 20.17 21.13
CA VAL A 68 22.54 20.65 19.78
C VAL A 68 21.86 22.01 19.60
N SER A 69 22.62 23.01 19.24
CA SER A 69 22.10 24.35 18.96
C SER A 69 22.10 24.67 17.47
N ASN A 70 21.25 25.60 17.05
CA ASN A 70 21.15 26.06 15.66
C ASN A 70 20.94 24.91 14.67
N VAL A 71 20.02 24.00 15.02
CA VAL A 71 19.66 22.90 14.12
C VAL A 71 18.96 23.46 12.89
N THR A 72 19.48 23.09 11.72
CA THR A 72 18.85 23.34 10.42
C THR A 72 18.60 22.01 9.74
N GLU A 73 17.42 21.87 9.13
CA GLU A 73 16.99 20.66 8.47
C GLU A 73 16.70 20.93 6.99
N THR A 74 17.15 20.03 6.14
CA THR A 74 16.81 19.99 4.71
C THR A 74 16.22 18.64 4.40
N VAL A 75 14.98 18.61 3.91
CA VAL A 75 14.27 17.40 3.51
C VAL A 75 13.97 17.48 2.03
N THR A 76 14.32 16.41 1.29
CA THR A 76 14.09 16.31 -0.16
C THR A 76 13.54 14.96 -0.51
N THR A 77 12.69 14.92 -1.52
CA THR A 77 12.22 13.67 -2.13
C THR A 77 12.77 13.55 -3.55
N ARG A 78 13.00 12.32 -4.01
CA ARG A 78 13.49 12.05 -5.36
C ARG A 78 13.00 10.70 -5.88
N CYS A 79 13.13 10.53 -7.19
CA CYS A 79 12.95 9.25 -7.86
C CYS A 79 14.33 8.58 -8.03
N ALA A 80 14.53 7.43 -7.38
CA ALA A 80 15.67 6.54 -7.63
C ALA A 80 15.24 5.46 -8.62
N SER A 81 15.79 5.50 -9.83
CA SER A 81 15.41 4.58 -10.91
C SER A 81 15.85 3.13 -10.68
N SER A 82 16.81 2.91 -9.77
CA SER A 82 17.28 1.59 -9.37
C SER A 82 16.32 0.88 -8.39
N LEU A 83 15.36 1.62 -7.82
CA LEU A 83 14.37 1.12 -6.87
C LEU A 83 12.98 1.07 -7.50
N ALA A 84 12.11 0.20 -6.97
CA ALA A 84 10.70 0.14 -7.38
C ALA A 84 9.93 1.39 -6.93
N GLY A 85 8.72 1.60 -7.47
CA GLY A 85 7.75 2.56 -6.96
C GLY A 85 8.06 4.04 -7.19
N CYS A 86 8.76 4.38 -8.27
CA CYS A 86 9.03 5.78 -8.60
C CYS A 86 7.83 6.51 -9.22
N TYR A 87 6.81 6.80 -8.41
CA TYR A 87 5.68 7.63 -8.83
C TYR A 87 4.99 8.29 -7.63
N PRO A 88 5.08 9.62 -7.45
CA PRO A 88 5.99 10.57 -8.10
C PRO A 88 7.41 10.52 -7.53
N SER A 89 7.61 9.92 -6.35
CA SER A 89 8.91 9.75 -5.68
C SER A 89 8.93 8.48 -4.83
N ASN A 90 10.11 7.87 -4.70
CA ASN A 90 10.31 6.65 -3.91
C ASN A 90 11.42 6.77 -2.85
N VAL A 91 12.11 7.90 -2.79
CA VAL A 91 13.19 8.16 -1.82
C VAL A 91 12.97 9.52 -1.15
N ILE A 92 13.22 9.57 0.15
CA ILE A 92 13.34 10.79 0.94
C ILE A 92 14.73 10.83 1.58
N THR A 93 15.32 12.01 1.59
CA THR A 93 16.60 12.29 2.24
C THR A 93 16.41 13.42 3.24
N VAL A 94 16.85 13.21 4.47
CA VAL A 94 16.86 14.18 5.55
C VAL A 94 18.31 14.50 5.91
N LYS A 95 18.67 15.77 5.86
CA LYS A 95 19.98 16.26 6.28
C LYS A 95 19.79 17.26 7.42
N GLU A 96 20.40 16.97 8.55
CA GLU A 96 20.39 17.80 9.74
C GLU A 96 21.80 18.34 10.02
N THR A 97 21.89 19.62 10.32
CA THR A 97 23.14 20.29 10.67
C THR A 97 22.94 21.08 11.96
N GLY A 98 23.84 20.96 12.88
CA GLY A 98 23.76 21.66 14.16
C GLY A 98 25.14 21.98 14.73
N LYS A 99 25.16 22.66 15.89
CA LYS A 99 26.39 23.03 16.61
C LYS A 99 26.39 22.39 17.99
N VAL A 100 27.56 21.86 18.37
CA VAL A 100 27.83 21.28 19.70
C VAL A 100 28.83 22.19 20.42
N SER A 101 28.54 22.54 21.65
CA SER A 101 29.45 23.36 22.48
C SER A 101 30.69 22.54 22.88
N THR A 102 31.83 23.19 22.91
CA THR A 102 33.13 22.62 23.25
C THR A 102 33.78 23.44 24.39
N PRO A 103 33.39 23.15 25.66
CA PRO A 103 33.83 23.98 26.79
C PRO A 103 35.35 24.05 26.96
N PHE A 104 36.07 22.98 26.72
CA PHE A 104 37.52 22.91 26.87
C PHE A 104 38.27 23.54 25.67
N LEU A 105 37.83 23.23 24.44
CA LEU A 105 38.36 23.87 23.23
C LEU A 105 38.00 25.35 23.14
N GLY A 106 36.93 25.76 23.83
CA GLY A 106 36.55 27.18 23.98
C GLY A 106 37.64 28.03 24.59
N ILE A 107 38.48 27.47 25.48
CA ILE A 107 39.65 28.17 26.08
C ILE A 107 40.67 28.52 24.98
N PHE A 108 40.72 27.74 23.89
CA PHE A 108 41.59 27.97 22.74
C PHE A 108 40.89 28.69 21.59
N GLY A 109 39.70 29.26 21.83
CA GLY A 109 38.94 30.04 20.83
C GLY A 109 37.98 29.23 19.97
N VAL A 110 37.85 27.89 20.16
CA VAL A 110 36.90 27.02 19.45
C VAL A 110 35.75 26.66 20.37
N SER A 111 34.73 27.52 20.42
CA SER A 111 33.60 27.37 21.36
C SER A 111 32.52 26.39 20.87
N ASN A 112 32.47 26.07 19.57
CA ASN A 112 31.47 25.15 18.98
C ASN A 112 32.08 24.38 17.82
N LEU A 113 31.64 23.14 17.66
CA LEU A 113 31.90 22.31 16.48
C LEU A 113 30.59 22.13 15.68
N SER A 114 30.67 22.24 14.36
CA SER A 114 29.56 21.93 13.49
C SER A 114 29.51 20.42 13.24
N ILE A 115 28.32 19.81 13.40
CA ILE A 115 28.05 18.41 13.12
C ILE A 115 26.98 18.33 12.06
N THR A 116 27.06 17.30 11.22
CA THR A 116 26.08 17.03 10.16
C THR A 116 25.73 15.56 10.18
N ALA A 117 24.45 15.27 10.04
CA ALA A 117 23.92 13.93 9.86
C ALA A 117 23.04 13.89 8.61
N GLN A 118 23.00 12.77 7.95
CA GLN A 118 22.12 12.53 6.81
C GLN A 118 21.60 11.13 6.86
N GLY A 119 20.28 10.98 6.63
CA GLY A 119 19.61 9.71 6.49
C GLY A 119 18.79 9.70 5.21
N SER A 120 18.87 8.63 4.45
CA SER A 120 18.03 8.40 3.28
C SER A 120 17.20 7.14 3.49
N ALA A 121 15.93 7.20 3.14
CA ALA A 121 15.03 6.06 3.19
C ALA A 121 14.16 5.99 1.94
N CYS A 122 13.81 4.76 1.56
CA CYS A 122 12.85 4.55 0.49
C CYS A 122 11.52 4.03 1.05
N GLY A 123 10.41 4.45 0.44
CA GLY A 123 9.06 4.02 0.80
C GLY A 123 8.80 2.59 0.30
N PRO A 124 8.55 2.37 -0.99
CA PRO A 124 8.21 1.06 -1.52
C PRO A 124 9.46 0.26 -1.92
N CYS A 125 10.29 -0.15 -0.99
CA CYS A 125 11.55 -0.76 -1.40
C CYS A 125 12.17 -1.77 -0.45
N GLY A 126 11.43 -2.25 0.51
CA GLY A 126 12.00 -3.28 1.34
C GLY A 126 11.23 -3.58 2.60
N GLY A 127 10.75 -4.74 2.69
CA GLY A 127 10.14 -5.43 3.79
C GLY A 127 10.39 -6.90 3.64
N ARG A 128 9.54 -7.72 4.24
CA ARG A 128 9.43 -9.13 3.89
C ARG A 128 8.93 -9.27 2.45
N PRO A 129 9.26 -10.36 1.76
CA PRO A 129 8.60 -10.67 0.50
C PRO A 129 7.09 -10.61 0.63
N VAL A 130 6.39 -10.22 -0.42
CA VAL A 130 4.92 -10.15 -0.42
C VAL A 130 4.36 -11.16 -1.43
N ASP A 131 3.37 -11.92 -1.00
CA ASP A 131 2.51 -12.72 -1.86
C ASP A 131 1.12 -12.06 -1.88
N LEU A 132 0.84 -11.33 -2.96
CA LEU A 132 -0.32 -10.47 -3.09
C LEU A 132 -1.29 -11.03 -4.13
N VAL A 133 -2.58 -11.13 -3.79
CA VAL A 133 -3.63 -11.46 -4.76
C VAL A 133 -4.53 -10.25 -4.96
N LEU A 134 -4.55 -9.76 -6.21
CA LEU A 134 -5.51 -8.74 -6.64
C LEU A 134 -6.87 -9.40 -6.84
N VAL A 135 -7.90 -8.86 -6.20
CA VAL A 135 -9.32 -9.21 -6.43
C VAL A 135 -9.95 -8.04 -7.15
N TYR A 136 -10.13 -8.20 -8.45
CA TYR A 136 -10.51 -7.13 -9.35
C TYR A 136 -11.96 -7.23 -9.79
N ASP A 137 -12.71 -6.19 -9.43
CA ASP A 137 -14.08 -6.02 -9.93
C ASP A 137 -14.06 -5.58 -11.39
N ARG A 138 -14.66 -6.42 -12.23
CA ARG A 138 -14.93 -6.14 -13.64
C ARG A 138 -16.42 -6.27 -13.97
N THR A 139 -17.28 -6.03 -13.00
CA THR A 139 -18.73 -6.11 -13.20
C THR A 139 -19.25 -5.05 -14.17
N LEU A 140 -20.48 -5.19 -14.61
CA LEU A 140 -21.07 -4.28 -15.60
C LEU A 140 -21.12 -2.83 -15.08
N SER A 141 -21.28 -2.62 -13.76
CA SER A 141 -21.25 -1.31 -13.09
C SER A 141 -19.97 -0.53 -13.34
N MET A 142 -18.85 -1.23 -13.56
CA MET A 142 -17.56 -0.61 -13.89
C MET A 142 -17.54 0.09 -15.28
N CYS A 143 -18.54 -0.16 -16.13
CA CYS A 143 -18.79 0.56 -17.39
C CYS A 143 -20.11 1.37 -17.35
N MET A 144 -20.54 1.74 -16.15
CA MET A 144 -21.68 2.64 -15.96
C MET A 144 -21.25 3.94 -15.30
N ASP A 145 -21.94 5.04 -15.69
CA ASP A 145 -21.77 6.31 -15.01
C ASP A 145 -22.43 6.33 -13.61
N PHE A 146 -22.29 7.43 -12.89
CA PHE A 146 -22.88 7.61 -11.57
C PHE A 146 -24.43 7.52 -11.55
N TYR A 147 -25.09 7.73 -12.70
CA TYR A 147 -26.55 7.64 -12.85
C TYR A 147 -27.03 6.26 -13.31
N GLY A 148 -26.12 5.29 -13.47
CA GLY A 148 -26.43 3.95 -13.96
C GLY A 148 -26.61 3.85 -15.48
N ASN A 149 -26.23 4.89 -16.24
CA ASN A 149 -26.21 4.83 -17.69
C ASN A 149 -24.92 4.15 -18.16
N GLN A 150 -24.99 3.47 -19.30
CA GLN A 150 -23.81 2.87 -19.89
C GLN A 150 -22.78 3.95 -20.27
N ASP A 151 -21.55 3.80 -19.78
CA ASP A 151 -20.40 4.62 -20.15
C ASP A 151 -19.58 3.92 -21.24
N PRO A 152 -19.67 4.36 -22.52
CA PRO A 152 -18.93 3.71 -23.61
C PRO A 152 -17.41 3.77 -23.43
N SER A 153 -16.90 4.70 -22.61
CA SER A 153 -15.47 4.80 -22.31
C SER A 153 -15.02 3.83 -21.20
N CYS A 154 -15.95 3.24 -20.46
CA CYS A 154 -15.69 2.43 -19.27
C CYS A 154 -14.65 3.09 -18.34
N ALA A 155 -14.84 4.37 -18.04
CA ALA A 155 -13.85 5.18 -17.33
C ALA A 155 -13.45 4.57 -15.96
N LYS A 156 -14.42 4.02 -15.19
CA LYS A 156 -14.13 3.36 -13.92
C LYS A 156 -13.22 2.14 -14.10
N LEU A 157 -13.51 1.28 -15.07
CA LEU A 157 -12.71 0.10 -15.39
C LEU A 157 -11.28 0.47 -15.80
N ASN A 158 -11.14 1.50 -16.66
CA ASN A 158 -9.84 1.98 -17.12
C ASN A 158 -9.02 2.62 -15.99
N ASN A 159 -9.66 3.38 -15.10
CA ASN A 159 -9.00 3.94 -13.91
C ASN A 159 -8.53 2.85 -12.93
N ALA A 160 -9.34 1.79 -12.74
CA ALA A 160 -8.95 0.65 -11.91
C ALA A 160 -7.77 -0.12 -12.52
N ARG A 161 -7.77 -0.30 -13.85
CA ARG A 161 -6.64 -0.89 -14.58
C ARG A 161 -5.35 -0.10 -14.36
N ALA A 162 -5.39 1.22 -14.59
CA ALA A 162 -4.25 2.10 -14.36
C ALA A 162 -3.78 2.10 -12.88
N GLY A 163 -4.72 1.97 -11.93
CA GLY A 163 -4.41 1.80 -10.52
C GLY A 163 -3.64 0.51 -10.24
N MET A 164 -4.09 -0.62 -10.76
CA MET A 164 -3.39 -1.91 -10.61
C MET A 164 -2.00 -1.89 -11.25
N GLU A 165 -1.85 -1.29 -12.43
CA GLU A 165 -0.55 -1.10 -13.07
C GLU A 165 0.39 -0.25 -12.20
N THR A 166 -0.15 0.79 -11.55
CA THR A 166 0.60 1.60 -10.59
C THR A 166 1.06 0.75 -9.40
N LEU A 167 0.18 -0.06 -8.80
CA LEU A 167 0.55 -0.99 -7.73
C LEU A 167 1.67 -1.94 -8.19
N LEU A 168 1.51 -2.60 -9.35
CA LEU A 168 2.51 -3.52 -9.88
C LEU A 168 3.88 -2.85 -10.09
N SER A 169 3.91 -1.55 -10.41
CA SER A 169 5.15 -0.81 -10.57
C SER A 169 5.86 -0.48 -9.25
N THR A 170 5.15 -0.54 -8.11
CA THR A 170 5.73 -0.32 -6.77
C THR A 170 6.39 -1.57 -6.19
N LEU A 171 6.01 -2.76 -6.67
CA LEU A 171 6.51 -4.05 -6.18
C LEU A 171 7.85 -4.43 -6.83
N ASP A 172 8.61 -5.31 -6.16
CA ASP A 172 9.87 -5.86 -6.70
C ASP A 172 9.69 -7.34 -7.12
N PRO A 173 9.65 -7.66 -8.42
CA PRO A 173 9.45 -9.03 -8.88
C PRO A 173 10.56 -10.01 -8.47
N LYS A 174 11.70 -9.52 -7.95
CA LYS A 174 12.74 -10.38 -7.38
C LYS A 174 12.35 -11.01 -6.06
N GLN A 175 11.40 -10.39 -5.35
CA GLN A 175 10.96 -10.86 -4.04
C GLN A 175 9.42 -10.96 -3.93
N ASP A 176 8.65 -10.20 -4.71
CA ASP A 176 7.20 -10.13 -4.58
C ASP A 176 6.50 -10.93 -5.69
N LYS A 177 5.43 -11.62 -5.34
CA LYS A 177 4.57 -12.34 -6.29
C LYS A 177 3.17 -11.76 -6.27
N VAL A 178 2.55 -11.71 -7.44
CA VAL A 178 1.20 -11.21 -7.60
C VAL A 178 0.34 -12.22 -8.35
N GLY A 179 -0.84 -12.52 -7.82
CA GLY A 179 -1.92 -13.28 -8.45
C GLY A 179 -3.08 -12.39 -8.83
N LEU A 180 -3.94 -12.85 -9.71
CA LEU A 180 -5.14 -12.13 -10.16
C LEU A 180 -6.37 -13.01 -10.07
N VAL A 181 -7.30 -12.59 -9.23
CA VAL A 181 -8.68 -13.07 -9.12
C VAL A 181 -9.61 -12.00 -9.67
N VAL A 182 -10.68 -12.39 -10.29
CA VAL A 182 -11.68 -11.47 -10.87
C VAL A 182 -13.08 -11.76 -10.35
N LEU A 183 -13.89 -10.73 -10.24
CA LEU A 183 -15.34 -10.85 -10.10
C LEU A 183 -16.01 -10.03 -11.21
N PRO A 184 -16.86 -10.64 -12.00
CA PRO A 184 -17.23 -12.05 -12.08
C PRO A 184 -16.13 -12.96 -12.65
N PRO A 185 -16.25 -14.29 -12.45
CA PRO A 185 -15.27 -15.25 -12.97
C PRO A 185 -15.32 -15.32 -14.50
N ALA A 186 -14.25 -15.80 -15.11
CA ALA A 186 -14.27 -16.20 -16.52
C ALA A 186 -14.86 -17.64 -16.66
N THR A 187 -15.27 -18.00 -17.86
CA THR A 187 -15.70 -19.39 -18.17
C THR A 187 -14.52 -20.37 -18.08
N SER A 188 -13.33 -19.89 -18.36
CA SER A 188 -12.07 -20.64 -18.24
C SER A 188 -10.89 -19.65 -18.20
N THR A 189 -9.72 -20.11 -17.81
CA THR A 189 -8.49 -19.27 -17.85
C THR A 189 -8.10 -18.88 -19.28
N SER A 190 -8.46 -19.68 -20.30
CA SER A 190 -8.22 -19.35 -21.70
C SER A 190 -9.19 -18.30 -22.27
N SER A 191 -10.38 -18.14 -21.66
CA SER A 191 -11.38 -17.14 -22.07
C SER A 191 -11.36 -15.87 -21.19
N ARG A 192 -10.27 -15.59 -20.51
CA ARG A 192 -10.13 -14.47 -19.57
C ARG A 192 -10.48 -13.11 -20.16
N CYS A 193 -10.19 -12.88 -21.42
CA CYS A 193 -10.47 -11.62 -22.14
C CYS A 193 -11.87 -11.59 -22.78
N THR A 194 -12.74 -12.54 -22.46
CA THR A 194 -14.11 -12.61 -22.97
C THR A 194 -15.11 -12.37 -21.84
N ALA A 195 -16.18 -11.64 -22.12
CA ALA A 195 -17.26 -11.41 -21.18
C ALA A 195 -17.92 -12.76 -20.80
N PRO A 196 -17.98 -13.15 -19.52
CA PRO A 196 -18.61 -14.39 -19.11
C PRO A 196 -20.15 -14.28 -19.18
N PRO A 197 -20.87 -15.37 -19.47
CA PRO A 197 -22.31 -15.41 -19.28
C PRO A 197 -22.66 -15.45 -17.79
N LEU A 198 -23.83 -14.93 -17.42
CA LEU A 198 -24.31 -14.87 -16.02
C LEU A 198 -24.39 -16.24 -15.33
N SER A 199 -24.55 -17.33 -16.08
CA SER A 199 -24.68 -18.69 -15.57
C SER A 199 -23.37 -19.30 -15.03
N VAL A 200 -22.24 -18.60 -15.08
CA VAL A 200 -20.91 -19.15 -14.76
C VAL A 200 -20.63 -19.21 -13.26
N TYR A 201 -21.29 -18.42 -12.43
CA TYR A 201 -20.92 -18.21 -11.02
C TYR A 201 -20.81 -19.49 -10.18
N ASP A 202 -21.75 -20.42 -10.32
CA ASP A 202 -21.75 -21.70 -9.60
C ASP A 202 -21.22 -22.87 -10.43
N SER A 203 -20.69 -22.58 -11.61
CA SER A 203 -20.09 -23.61 -12.46
C SER A 203 -18.78 -24.13 -11.85
N LYS A 204 -18.57 -25.45 -11.85
CA LYS A 204 -17.29 -26.05 -11.50
C LYS A 204 -16.14 -25.63 -12.43
N THR A 205 -16.47 -25.05 -13.58
CA THR A 205 -15.51 -24.53 -14.56
C THR A 205 -15.28 -23.02 -14.43
N ALA A 206 -15.97 -22.34 -13.49
CA ALA A 206 -15.81 -20.92 -13.24
C ALA A 206 -14.36 -20.62 -12.83
N ALA A 207 -13.67 -19.82 -13.63
CA ALA A 207 -12.30 -19.40 -13.35
C ALA A 207 -12.30 -18.05 -12.61
N TRP A 208 -12.29 -18.13 -11.29
CA TRP A 208 -12.10 -16.94 -10.42
C TRP A 208 -10.64 -16.50 -10.42
N LEU A 209 -9.72 -17.43 -10.21
CA LEU A 209 -8.28 -17.22 -10.34
C LEU A 209 -7.89 -17.25 -11.81
N LEU A 210 -7.49 -16.13 -12.39
CA LEU A 210 -7.02 -16.04 -13.78
C LEU A 210 -5.53 -16.18 -13.92
N VAL A 211 -4.79 -15.64 -12.94
CA VAL A 211 -3.33 -15.71 -12.92
C VAL A 211 -2.89 -16.15 -11.52
N PRO A 212 -2.26 -17.32 -11.38
CA PRO A 212 -1.62 -17.74 -10.14
C PRO A 212 -0.49 -16.77 -9.71
N LEU A 213 -0.08 -16.85 -8.44
CA LEU A 213 1.03 -16.07 -7.91
C LEU A 213 2.28 -16.15 -8.78
N THR A 214 2.66 -15.06 -9.40
CA THR A 214 3.79 -14.95 -10.32
C THR A 214 4.66 -13.73 -10.03
N SER A 215 5.95 -13.84 -10.34
CA SER A 215 6.90 -12.72 -10.35
C SER A 215 7.13 -12.13 -11.75
N GLN A 216 6.40 -12.64 -12.77
CA GLN A 216 6.57 -12.21 -14.15
C GLN A 216 5.58 -11.10 -14.50
N TYR A 217 5.88 -9.86 -14.10
CA TYR A 217 5.04 -8.69 -14.39
C TYR A 217 5.84 -7.42 -14.75
N GLN A 218 7.18 -7.47 -14.61
CA GLN A 218 8.07 -6.37 -14.99
C GLN A 218 9.24 -6.88 -15.83
N LEU A 219 9.72 -6.02 -16.74
CA LEU A 219 10.95 -6.21 -17.49
C LEU A 219 12.17 -5.88 -16.62
N ALA A 220 13.37 -6.20 -17.11
CA ALA A 220 14.63 -5.93 -16.42
C ALA A 220 14.87 -4.43 -16.14
N ASN A 221 14.27 -3.53 -16.93
CA ASN A 221 14.30 -2.08 -16.76
C ASN A 221 13.21 -1.55 -15.81
N ARG A 222 12.48 -2.43 -15.11
CA ARG A 222 11.37 -2.16 -14.20
C ARG A 222 10.08 -1.62 -14.83
N ASN A 223 10.00 -1.49 -16.13
CA ASN A 223 8.73 -1.23 -16.81
C ASN A 223 7.82 -2.46 -16.71
N LEU A 224 6.52 -2.26 -16.71
CA LEU A 224 5.56 -3.35 -16.77
C LEU A 224 5.75 -4.15 -18.07
N ASP A 225 5.67 -5.46 -17.97
CA ASP A 225 5.71 -6.36 -19.13
C ASP A 225 4.31 -6.67 -19.61
N HIS A 226 3.81 -5.87 -20.55
CA HIS A 226 2.49 -6.05 -21.18
C HIS A 226 2.36 -7.37 -21.97
N ASN A 227 3.45 -8.11 -22.19
CA ASN A 227 3.40 -9.46 -22.75
C ASN A 227 3.30 -10.54 -21.67
N SER A 228 3.51 -10.20 -20.40
CA SER A 228 3.33 -11.14 -19.30
C SER A 228 1.87 -11.55 -19.15
N LEU A 229 1.64 -12.74 -18.61
CA LEU A 229 0.28 -13.26 -18.41
C LEU A 229 -0.53 -12.32 -17.49
N LEU A 230 0.08 -11.78 -16.44
CA LEU A 230 -0.60 -10.92 -15.47
C LEU A 230 -1.01 -9.59 -16.10
N VAL A 231 -0.07 -8.82 -16.65
CA VAL A 231 -0.35 -7.50 -17.18
C VAL A 231 -1.27 -7.58 -18.41
N SER A 232 -0.99 -8.47 -19.36
CA SER A 232 -1.85 -8.67 -20.54
C SER A 232 -3.27 -9.10 -20.18
N THR A 233 -3.46 -9.82 -19.07
CA THR A 233 -4.80 -10.17 -18.59
C THR A 233 -5.49 -8.92 -18.03
N ILE A 234 -4.83 -8.13 -17.19
CA ILE A 234 -5.38 -6.85 -16.68
C ILE A 234 -5.80 -5.94 -17.84
N ASP A 235 -4.97 -5.84 -18.89
CA ASP A 235 -5.22 -5.00 -20.05
C ASP A 235 -6.46 -5.39 -20.85
N CYS A 236 -6.80 -6.68 -20.90
CA CYS A 236 -7.86 -7.17 -21.78
C CYS A 236 -9.20 -7.45 -21.09
N LEU A 237 -9.29 -7.37 -19.75
CA LEU A 237 -10.51 -7.73 -19.03
C LEU A 237 -11.70 -6.86 -19.43
N PRO A 238 -12.80 -7.46 -19.98
CA PRO A 238 -14.04 -6.72 -20.27
C PRO A 238 -14.92 -6.60 -19.03
N ALA A 239 -15.75 -5.55 -18.98
CA ALA A 239 -16.81 -5.46 -17.97
C ALA A 239 -17.97 -6.40 -18.32
N ALA A 240 -18.45 -7.17 -17.35
CA ALA A 240 -19.60 -8.06 -17.49
C ALA A 240 -20.11 -8.61 -16.16
N GLY A 241 -21.37 -9.02 -16.11
CA GLY A 241 -21.95 -9.85 -15.05
C GLY A 241 -22.13 -9.12 -13.73
N ASP A 242 -22.29 -9.93 -12.68
CA ASP A 242 -22.70 -9.53 -11.32
C ASP A 242 -21.56 -9.57 -10.31
N THR A 243 -21.77 -8.93 -9.15
CA THR A 243 -20.78 -8.73 -8.10
C THR A 243 -20.87 -9.81 -7.03
N ALA A 244 -19.83 -10.66 -6.90
CA ALA A 244 -19.78 -11.80 -5.98
C ALA A 244 -18.52 -11.72 -5.09
N TYR A 245 -18.65 -11.11 -3.92
CA TYR A 245 -17.51 -10.88 -3.00
C TYR A 245 -16.91 -12.18 -2.46
N ALA A 246 -17.76 -13.04 -1.87
CA ALA A 246 -17.31 -14.24 -1.16
C ALA A 246 -16.51 -15.18 -2.05
N ASN A 247 -17.04 -15.50 -3.25
CA ASN A 247 -16.36 -16.40 -4.18
C ASN A 247 -14.97 -15.89 -4.57
N ALA A 248 -14.83 -14.58 -4.80
CA ALA A 248 -13.57 -13.98 -5.20
C ALA A 248 -12.56 -13.97 -4.04
N ILE A 249 -13.00 -13.61 -2.82
CA ILE A 249 -12.14 -13.62 -1.62
C ILE A 249 -11.71 -15.04 -1.29
N ASP A 250 -12.62 -16.03 -1.36
CA ASP A 250 -12.31 -17.44 -1.13
C ASP A 250 -11.30 -17.97 -2.16
N ALA A 251 -11.44 -17.58 -3.43
CA ALA A 251 -10.48 -17.96 -4.47
C ALA A 251 -9.09 -17.34 -4.24
N ALA A 252 -9.05 -16.08 -3.81
CA ALA A 252 -7.79 -15.41 -3.48
C ALA A 252 -7.10 -16.06 -2.27
N GLN A 253 -7.86 -16.35 -1.22
CA GLN A 253 -7.35 -17.04 -0.04
C GLN A 253 -6.90 -18.49 -0.35
N ALA A 254 -7.60 -19.18 -1.23
CA ALA A 254 -7.20 -20.52 -1.67
C ALA A 254 -5.87 -20.51 -2.43
N GLU A 255 -5.64 -19.50 -3.28
CA GLU A 255 -4.36 -19.33 -3.97
C GLU A 255 -3.21 -19.05 -2.98
N ILE A 256 -3.42 -18.15 -2.02
CA ILE A 256 -2.44 -17.87 -0.96
C ILE A 256 -2.16 -19.13 -0.14
N ALA A 257 -3.18 -19.89 0.24
CA ALA A 257 -3.00 -21.12 1.01
C ALA A 257 -2.25 -22.22 0.24
N LYS A 258 -2.39 -22.24 -1.09
CA LYS A 258 -1.77 -23.25 -1.95
C LYS A 258 -0.33 -22.90 -2.35
N ASP A 259 -0.12 -21.69 -2.84
CA ASP A 259 1.12 -21.26 -3.52
C ASP A 259 1.85 -20.10 -2.79
N GLY A 260 1.29 -19.61 -1.67
CA GLY A 260 1.90 -18.59 -0.82
C GLY A 260 3.13 -19.11 -0.07
N ARG A 261 4.14 -18.27 0.03
CA ARG A 261 5.41 -18.61 0.69
C ARG A 261 5.32 -18.32 2.20
N SER A 262 5.82 -19.24 3.02
CA SER A 262 5.78 -19.11 4.50
C SER A 262 6.62 -17.94 5.05
N ASN A 263 7.57 -17.43 4.28
CA ASN A 263 8.42 -16.29 4.64
C ASN A 263 7.94 -14.96 4.04
N ALA A 264 6.80 -14.95 3.34
CA ALA A 264 6.19 -13.77 2.75
C ALA A 264 5.02 -13.25 3.61
N ASP A 265 4.72 -11.98 3.48
CA ASP A 265 3.48 -11.41 3.98
C ASP A 265 2.37 -11.68 2.97
N HIS A 266 1.24 -12.20 3.44
CA HIS A 266 0.11 -12.57 2.60
C HIS A 266 -0.89 -11.42 2.53
N VAL A 267 -1.20 -10.96 1.32
CA VAL A 267 -2.02 -9.77 1.10
C VAL A 267 -3.10 -10.05 0.06
N ILE A 268 -4.32 -9.59 0.33
CA ILE A 268 -5.39 -9.48 -0.66
C ILE A 268 -5.68 -7.98 -0.86
N VAL A 269 -5.69 -7.52 -2.10
CA VAL A 269 -6.18 -6.18 -2.46
C VAL A 269 -7.53 -6.36 -3.15
N PHE A 270 -8.59 -6.07 -2.40
CA PHE A 270 -9.97 -6.18 -2.84
C PHE A 270 -10.47 -4.84 -3.37
N PHE A 271 -10.91 -4.81 -4.62
CA PHE A 271 -11.41 -3.61 -5.29
C PHE A 271 -12.81 -3.85 -5.85
N THR A 272 -13.76 -2.92 -5.58
CA THR A 272 -15.13 -2.98 -6.09
C THR A 272 -15.75 -1.58 -6.20
N ASP A 273 -16.78 -1.42 -7.07
CA ASP A 273 -17.53 -0.16 -7.23
C ASP A 273 -18.99 -0.21 -6.74
N GLY A 274 -19.42 -1.30 -6.11
CA GLY A 274 -20.81 -1.42 -5.66
C GLY A 274 -21.07 -2.61 -4.74
N ALA A 275 -22.32 -2.79 -4.31
CA ALA A 275 -22.76 -3.87 -3.44
C ALA A 275 -22.65 -5.24 -4.11
N ALA A 276 -22.35 -6.28 -3.33
CA ALA A 276 -22.51 -7.64 -3.80
C ALA A 276 -23.99 -7.95 -4.03
N ASN A 277 -24.30 -8.59 -5.16
CA ASN A 277 -25.65 -8.94 -5.56
C ASN A 277 -25.82 -10.43 -5.89
N THR A 278 -24.74 -11.20 -5.85
CA THR A 278 -24.71 -12.65 -5.97
C THR A 278 -23.65 -13.24 -5.06
N GLY A 279 -23.74 -14.51 -4.76
CA GLY A 279 -22.83 -15.19 -3.86
C GLY A 279 -22.88 -16.71 -4.02
N PRO A 280 -22.01 -17.43 -3.32
CA PRO A 280 -21.88 -18.88 -3.47
C PRO A 280 -23.11 -19.62 -2.97
N SER A 281 -23.58 -20.57 -3.77
CA SER A 281 -24.67 -21.48 -3.42
C SER A 281 -24.27 -22.53 -2.37
N TYR A 282 -22.95 -22.68 -2.09
CA TYR A 282 -22.45 -23.67 -1.12
C TYR A 282 -22.58 -23.22 0.34
N TYR A 283 -23.03 -22.00 0.62
CA TYR A 283 -23.33 -21.61 1.99
C TYR A 283 -24.38 -22.56 2.61
N PRO A 284 -24.13 -23.12 3.81
CA PRO A 284 -25.04 -24.06 4.43
C PRO A 284 -26.44 -23.49 4.58
N GLN A 285 -27.46 -24.34 4.44
CA GLN A 285 -28.86 -23.91 4.66
C GLN A 285 -29.12 -23.36 6.05
N SER A 286 -28.30 -23.77 7.04
CA SER A 286 -28.33 -23.27 8.41
C SER A 286 -27.60 -21.95 8.60
N SER A 287 -26.89 -21.44 7.60
CA SER A 287 -26.20 -20.16 7.71
C SER A 287 -27.21 -19.00 7.75
N PRO A 288 -27.12 -18.07 8.69
CA PRO A 288 -27.98 -16.88 8.71
C PRO A 288 -27.75 -16.01 7.47
N TYR A 289 -26.60 -16.11 6.83
CA TYR A 289 -26.21 -15.29 5.68
C TYR A 289 -26.40 -16.00 4.32
N ARG A 290 -27.11 -17.13 4.29
CA ARG A 290 -27.48 -17.74 3.01
C ARG A 290 -28.30 -16.73 2.18
N GLN A 291 -27.86 -16.51 0.94
CA GLN A 291 -28.46 -15.53 0.04
C GLN A 291 -28.32 -14.05 0.53
N GLN A 292 -27.29 -13.76 1.31
CA GLN A 292 -26.91 -12.41 1.73
C GLN A 292 -25.47 -12.11 1.24
N PRO A 293 -25.31 -11.70 -0.02
CA PRO A 293 -24.00 -11.65 -0.70
C PRO A 293 -22.97 -10.76 0.00
N CYS A 294 -23.37 -9.63 0.56
CA CYS A 294 -22.46 -8.75 1.29
C CYS A 294 -21.95 -9.39 2.59
N HIS A 295 -22.86 -9.96 3.41
CA HIS A 295 -22.46 -10.66 4.63
C HIS A 295 -21.63 -11.93 4.33
N GLN A 296 -21.89 -12.61 3.22
CA GLN A 296 -21.05 -13.71 2.77
C GLN A 296 -19.63 -13.22 2.48
N GLY A 297 -19.49 -12.08 1.80
CA GLY A 297 -18.19 -11.46 1.55
C GLY A 297 -17.43 -11.09 2.83
N VAL A 298 -18.13 -10.46 3.79
CA VAL A 298 -17.56 -10.12 5.11
C VAL A 298 -17.12 -11.39 5.86
N THR A 299 -17.92 -12.47 5.78
CA THR A 299 -17.60 -13.76 6.41
C THR A 299 -16.34 -14.38 5.79
N SER A 300 -16.25 -14.44 4.45
CA SER A 300 -15.07 -14.93 3.73
C SER A 300 -13.81 -14.11 4.07
N ALA A 301 -13.94 -12.78 4.13
CA ALA A 301 -12.85 -11.91 4.55
C ALA A 301 -12.42 -12.18 6.01
N GLY A 302 -13.39 -12.42 6.90
CA GLY A 302 -13.10 -12.82 8.30
C GLY A 302 -12.27 -14.10 8.39
N LEU A 303 -12.58 -15.10 7.56
CA LEU A 303 -11.81 -16.34 7.49
C LEU A 303 -10.39 -16.12 6.94
N ALA A 304 -10.24 -15.32 5.90
CA ALA A 304 -8.93 -14.97 5.35
C ALA A 304 -8.07 -14.21 6.37
N LYS A 305 -8.65 -13.24 7.08
CA LYS A 305 -7.97 -12.51 8.19
C LYS A 305 -7.56 -13.44 9.32
N ALA A 306 -8.42 -14.38 9.69
CA ALA A 306 -8.10 -15.40 10.71
C ALA A 306 -6.97 -16.34 10.29
N ALA A 307 -6.77 -16.55 8.98
CA ALA A 307 -5.64 -17.28 8.42
C ALA A 307 -4.34 -16.46 8.33
N GLY A 308 -4.33 -15.20 8.80
CA GLY A 308 -3.17 -14.32 8.80
C GLY A 308 -2.99 -13.48 7.54
N THR A 309 -3.98 -13.44 6.65
CA THR A 309 -3.95 -12.62 5.44
C THR A 309 -4.40 -11.19 5.75
N THR A 310 -3.61 -10.21 5.34
CA THR A 310 -3.99 -8.79 5.39
C THR A 310 -4.83 -8.43 4.18
N ILE A 311 -5.98 -7.80 4.40
CA ILE A 311 -6.87 -7.36 3.32
C ILE A 311 -6.89 -5.84 3.26
N TYR A 312 -6.47 -5.29 2.13
CA TYR A 312 -6.73 -3.92 1.72
C TYR A 312 -8.02 -3.92 0.90
N SER A 313 -8.99 -3.09 1.27
CA SER A 313 -10.21 -2.93 0.50
C SER A 313 -10.31 -1.51 -0.07
N ILE A 314 -10.65 -1.42 -1.34
CA ILE A 314 -10.79 -0.16 -2.07
C ILE A 314 -12.21 -0.11 -2.61
N GLY A 315 -13.02 0.77 -2.04
CA GLY A 315 -14.36 1.05 -2.51
C GLY A 315 -14.38 2.23 -3.46
N TYR A 316 -14.84 2.03 -4.68
CA TYR A 316 -14.87 3.06 -5.71
C TYR A 316 -16.30 3.55 -5.93
N THR A 317 -16.62 4.77 -5.45
CA THR A 317 -17.97 5.36 -5.56
C THR A 317 -19.09 4.52 -4.92
N LEU A 318 -18.87 3.99 -3.70
CA LEU A 318 -19.84 3.15 -2.97
C LEU A 318 -21.13 3.87 -2.53
N ASN A 319 -21.22 5.16 -2.73
CA ASN A 319 -22.45 5.93 -2.56
C ASN A 319 -23.29 5.72 -3.80
N GLY A 320 -24.23 4.80 -3.79
CA GLY A 320 -25.10 4.43 -4.90
C GLY A 320 -25.71 5.59 -5.69
N MET A 321 -26.50 5.32 -6.69
CA MET A 321 -27.13 6.33 -7.53
C MET A 321 -27.87 7.38 -6.67
N GLY A 322 -27.54 8.67 -6.87
CA GLY A 322 -28.16 9.78 -6.13
C GLY A 322 -27.49 10.14 -4.80
N GLY A 323 -26.28 9.60 -4.50
CA GLY A 323 -25.50 9.98 -3.32
C GLY A 323 -25.98 9.37 -2.00
N SER A 324 -26.94 8.44 -2.04
CA SER A 324 -27.34 7.63 -0.88
C SER A 324 -26.45 6.38 -0.81
N ALA A 325 -26.13 5.92 0.40
CA ALA A 325 -25.39 4.67 0.58
C ALA A 325 -26.14 3.51 -0.09
N GLU A 326 -25.45 2.80 -0.97
CA GLU A 326 -26.01 1.63 -1.64
C GLU A 326 -26.23 0.51 -0.61
N ARG A 327 -27.47 0.01 -0.49
CA ARG A 327 -27.83 -1.07 0.43
C ARG A 327 -27.59 -2.43 -0.20
N CYS A 328 -27.09 -3.34 0.59
CA CYS A 328 -26.98 -4.74 0.20
C CYS A 328 -28.33 -5.42 0.26
N LEU A 329 -28.71 -6.10 -0.83
CA LEU A 329 -29.98 -6.76 -0.98
C LEU A 329 -29.82 -8.29 -0.96
N ALA A 330 -30.68 -8.95 -0.20
CA ALA A 330 -30.73 -10.41 -0.18
C ALA A 330 -31.31 -10.94 -1.47
N GLN A 331 -30.77 -12.06 -1.98
CA GLN A 331 -31.25 -12.89 -3.08
C GLN A 331 -31.10 -12.32 -4.50
N SER A 332 -31.01 -11.02 -4.71
CA SER A 332 -30.76 -10.38 -6.02
C SER A 332 -31.05 -8.87 -5.95
N TYR A 333 -30.91 -8.16 -7.08
CA TYR A 333 -31.17 -6.72 -7.24
C TYR A 333 -32.53 -6.19 -6.73
N ASN A 334 -33.52 -7.05 -6.56
CA ASN A 334 -34.87 -6.68 -6.12
C ASN A 334 -35.27 -7.37 -4.81
N GLY A 335 -34.31 -7.93 -4.08
CA GLY A 335 -34.56 -8.58 -2.79
C GLY A 335 -34.82 -7.58 -1.65
N PRO A 336 -35.21 -8.08 -0.49
CA PRO A 336 -35.24 -7.28 0.72
C PRO A 336 -33.82 -6.91 1.16
N ASP A 337 -33.70 -5.91 2.04
CA ASP A 337 -32.40 -5.59 2.66
C ASP A 337 -31.84 -6.81 3.38
N GLU A 338 -30.51 -7.00 3.29
CA GLU A 338 -29.82 -8.01 4.09
C GLU A 338 -30.03 -7.78 5.59
N GLN A 339 -30.00 -8.85 6.38
CA GLN A 339 -30.23 -8.78 7.82
C GLN A 339 -29.03 -9.35 8.61
N PRO A 340 -28.47 -8.54 9.57
CA PRO A 340 -28.78 -7.12 9.82
C PRO A 340 -28.52 -6.25 8.60
N THR A 341 -29.20 -5.10 8.52
CA THR A 341 -29.03 -4.20 7.36
C THR A 341 -27.58 -3.73 7.25
N ILE A 342 -27.02 -3.85 6.06
CA ILE A 342 -25.63 -3.47 5.74
C ILE A 342 -25.62 -2.69 4.41
N THR A 343 -24.74 -1.70 4.31
CA THR A 343 -24.49 -1.00 3.04
C THR A 343 -23.26 -1.55 2.34
N ALA A 344 -23.09 -1.25 1.06
CA ALA A 344 -21.85 -1.57 0.33
C ALA A 344 -20.64 -0.97 1.03
N TYR A 345 -20.75 0.27 1.52
CA TYR A 345 -19.71 0.94 2.28
C TYR A 345 -19.32 0.15 3.54
N ASP A 346 -20.30 -0.24 4.35
CA ASP A 346 -20.06 -1.01 5.58
C ASP A 346 -19.42 -2.35 5.26
N ALA A 347 -19.96 -3.08 4.27
CA ALA A 347 -19.44 -4.38 3.86
C ALA A 347 -17.97 -4.29 3.38
N VAL A 348 -17.64 -3.32 2.52
CA VAL A 348 -16.27 -3.14 2.01
C VAL A 348 -15.33 -2.66 3.13
N SER A 349 -15.83 -1.82 4.06
CA SER A 349 -15.07 -1.43 5.25
C SER A 349 -14.80 -2.62 6.19
N GLU A 350 -15.76 -3.52 6.39
CA GLU A 350 -15.61 -4.71 7.23
C GLU A 350 -14.74 -5.80 6.57
N ILE A 351 -14.67 -5.84 5.23
CA ILE A 351 -13.76 -6.70 4.48
C ILE A 351 -12.30 -6.31 4.78
N ALA A 352 -11.97 -5.04 4.90
CA ALA A 352 -10.64 -4.57 5.27
C ALA A 352 -10.13 -5.18 6.58
N SER A 353 -8.83 -5.32 6.73
CA SER A 353 -8.20 -5.79 7.98
C SER A 353 -8.26 -4.76 9.10
N SER A 354 -8.30 -3.47 8.76
CA SER A 354 -8.39 -2.36 9.71
C SER A 354 -8.91 -1.10 9.01
N ALA A 355 -9.21 -0.06 9.78
CA ALA A 355 -9.60 1.24 9.21
C ALA A 355 -8.49 1.86 8.34
N SER A 356 -7.22 1.57 8.61
CA SER A 356 -6.09 2.06 7.81
C SER A 356 -5.88 1.29 6.50
N THR A 357 -6.50 0.13 6.34
CA THR A 357 -6.48 -0.68 5.10
C THR A 357 -7.78 -0.57 4.30
N PHE A 358 -8.68 0.34 4.69
CA PHE A 358 -9.89 0.66 3.94
C PHE A 358 -9.76 2.02 3.25
N PHE A 359 -9.96 2.04 1.94
CA PHE A 359 -9.94 3.25 1.12
C PHE A 359 -11.28 3.43 0.41
N ASN A 360 -12.00 4.51 0.76
CA ASN A 360 -13.20 4.92 0.05
C ASN A 360 -12.86 6.06 -0.91
N GLN A 361 -12.86 5.76 -2.20
CA GLN A 361 -12.44 6.68 -3.23
C GLN A 361 -13.62 7.20 -4.06
N PRO A 362 -14.05 8.46 -3.84
CA PRO A 362 -15.15 9.04 -4.60
C PRO A 362 -14.75 9.62 -5.96
N ALA A 363 -13.47 9.92 -6.20
CA ALA A 363 -13.00 10.59 -7.42
C ALA A 363 -12.02 9.73 -8.24
N ALA A 364 -12.21 9.70 -9.55
CA ALA A 364 -11.41 8.88 -10.47
C ALA A 364 -9.89 9.15 -10.42
N GLY A 365 -9.50 10.43 -10.25
CA GLY A 365 -8.09 10.84 -10.34
C GLY A 365 -7.19 10.43 -9.16
N SER A 366 -7.75 9.98 -8.02
CA SER A 366 -6.96 9.55 -6.86
C SER A 366 -6.84 8.04 -6.71
N LEU A 367 -7.44 7.25 -7.60
CA LEU A 367 -7.38 5.79 -7.52
C LEU A 367 -5.94 5.26 -7.69
N GLN A 368 -5.18 5.82 -8.63
CA GLN A 368 -3.75 5.50 -8.80
C GLN A 368 -2.93 5.82 -7.53
N THR A 369 -3.22 6.95 -6.87
CA THR A 369 -2.57 7.34 -5.61
C THR A 369 -2.87 6.33 -4.51
N ILE A 370 -4.13 5.83 -4.40
CA ILE A 370 -4.51 4.80 -3.43
C ILE A 370 -3.76 3.49 -3.71
N PHE A 371 -3.74 3.03 -4.95
CA PHE A 371 -3.00 1.80 -5.29
C PHE A 371 -1.49 1.95 -5.06
N ALA A 372 -0.91 3.14 -5.31
CA ALA A 372 0.47 3.43 -4.98
C ALA A 372 0.71 3.42 -3.46
N GLN A 373 -0.24 3.96 -2.67
CA GLN A 373 -0.16 3.91 -1.20
C GLN A 373 -0.23 2.47 -0.69
N VAL A 374 -1.17 1.65 -1.20
CA VAL A 374 -1.22 0.21 -0.87
C VAL A 374 0.12 -0.46 -1.17
N GLY A 375 0.71 -0.17 -2.34
CA GLY A 375 2.03 -0.69 -2.69
C GLY A 375 3.13 -0.28 -1.71
N ALA A 376 3.14 0.98 -1.29
CA ALA A 376 4.08 1.49 -0.31
C ALA A 376 3.88 0.84 1.07
N ASP A 377 2.63 0.66 1.51
CA ASP A 377 2.30 0.05 2.80
C ASP A 377 2.74 -1.42 2.86
N VAL A 378 2.50 -2.19 1.80
CA VAL A 378 2.84 -3.62 1.78
C VAL A 378 4.34 -3.87 1.66
N THR A 379 5.09 -2.97 1.01
CA THR A 379 6.55 -3.12 0.86
C THR A 379 7.34 -2.51 2.01
N GLY A 380 6.75 -1.60 2.78
CA GLY A 380 7.33 -0.92 3.93
C GLY A 380 8.54 -0.01 3.61
N PRO A 381 8.85 0.94 4.50
CA PRO A 381 10.03 1.80 4.36
C PRO A 381 11.30 1.13 4.88
N ARG A 382 12.45 1.43 4.29
CA ARG A 382 13.77 1.06 4.82
C ARG A 382 14.81 2.16 4.60
N LEU A 383 15.84 2.16 5.46
CA LEU A 383 17.03 2.97 5.21
C LEU A 383 17.80 2.42 4.02
N ILE A 384 18.32 3.34 3.21
CA ILE A 384 19.16 3.05 2.05
C ILE A 384 20.45 3.87 2.12
N SER A 385 21.45 3.50 1.31
CA SER A 385 22.63 4.33 1.14
C SER A 385 22.24 5.67 0.52
N ASP A 386 22.86 6.75 1.01
CA ASP A 386 22.64 8.11 0.49
C ASP A 386 22.97 8.23 -1.01
N ASP A 387 23.87 7.39 -1.51
CA ASP A 387 24.35 7.35 -2.90
C ASP A 387 23.52 6.40 -3.79
N THR A 388 22.37 5.89 -3.32
CA THR A 388 21.49 5.02 -4.12
C THR A 388 21.01 5.78 -5.38
N PRO A 389 21.33 5.30 -6.62
CA PRO A 389 21.03 5.99 -7.86
C PRO A 389 19.54 5.96 -8.25
#